data_39f44abc94c5d564afe239c6b7a32d0a
#
_entry.id   39f44abc94c5d564afe239c6b7a32d0a
#
_cell.length_a   1.000
_cell.length_b   1.000
_cell.length_c   1.000
_cell.angle_alpha   90.00
_cell.angle_beta   90.00
_cell.angle_gamma   90.00
#
_symmetry.space_group_name_H-M   'P 1'
#
loop_
_entity.id
_entity.type
_entity.pdbx_description
1 polymer ?
#
loop_
_entity_poly.entity_id
_entity_poly.type
_entity_poly.pdbx_seq_one_letter_code
_entity_poly.pdbx_strand_id
1 'polypeptide(L)'
;MSGGQTARQVQLLKDFQPDIIMVTPSYMLNIAEEIERQGIDPQSLSLRAGIFGAEPWGGQMRGELEQRLGIKALDIYGLSEVMGPGVAMEHLDTQDGPTLWEYHFYPEIIDPVTGAVLPDGQFGELVLTTLSKEALPMVRYRTRDLTRLLPGNGRAMRRIDRITGRSDDMLIIRGVNVFPSQIEEQLLKLLMFSPVYQLHVSRQGNLDVLAVHVELRPEHSGLSAQQQQAACQQLSHQIKVHVGISTHIQLHPCHTLKRSEGKAGNVIDLRRQP
;
A
#
# COMPACT_ATOMS: atom_id res chain seq x y z
N MET A 1 -6.81 18.55 -10.17
CA MET A 1 -7.22 17.28 -9.57
C MET A 1 -7.45 16.28 -10.69
N SER A 2 -6.90 15.07 -10.54
CA SER A 2 -6.76 14.06 -11.62
C SER A 2 -7.67 12.84 -11.43
N GLY A 3 -8.50 12.80 -10.42
CA GLY A 3 -9.43 11.69 -10.19
C GLY A 3 -10.30 11.42 -11.43
N GLY A 4 -10.38 10.15 -11.84
CA GLY A 4 -11.17 9.74 -13.01
C GLY A 4 -10.66 10.17 -14.38
N GLN A 5 -9.44 10.72 -14.48
CA GLN A 5 -8.88 11.23 -15.74
C GLN A 5 -7.56 10.54 -16.14
N THR A 6 -7.48 9.22 -15.97
CA THR A 6 -6.25 8.46 -16.19
C THR A 6 -5.68 8.63 -17.61
N ALA A 7 -6.54 8.60 -18.63
CA ALA A 7 -6.11 8.84 -20.01
C ALA A 7 -5.46 10.22 -20.21
N ARG A 8 -6.00 11.25 -19.52
CA ARG A 8 -5.42 12.61 -19.55
C ARG A 8 -4.07 12.66 -18.83
N GLN A 9 -3.89 11.90 -17.73
CA GLN A 9 -2.59 11.80 -17.07
C GLN A 9 -1.54 11.18 -18.00
N VAL A 10 -1.90 10.13 -18.72
CA VAL A 10 -1.01 9.51 -19.72
C VAL A 10 -0.66 10.51 -20.83
N GLN A 11 -1.64 11.28 -21.30
CA GLN A 11 -1.38 12.35 -22.29
C GLN A 11 -0.39 13.40 -21.75
N LEU A 12 -0.55 13.84 -20.49
CA LEU A 12 0.37 14.78 -19.86
C LEU A 12 1.79 14.22 -19.73
N LEU A 13 1.94 12.93 -19.40
CA LEU A 13 3.24 12.26 -19.37
C LEU A 13 3.92 12.29 -20.75
N LYS A 14 3.16 12.11 -21.82
CA LYS A 14 3.67 12.22 -23.21
C LYS A 14 4.06 13.63 -23.60
N ASP A 15 3.22 14.61 -23.25
CA ASP A 15 3.40 15.99 -23.73
C ASP A 15 4.50 16.72 -22.95
N PHE A 16 4.58 16.52 -21.64
CA PHE A 16 5.52 17.23 -20.77
C PHE A 16 6.80 16.44 -20.47
N GLN A 17 6.84 15.15 -20.74
CA GLN A 17 8.02 14.31 -20.52
C GLN A 17 8.69 14.53 -19.15
N PRO A 18 7.96 14.42 -18.02
CA PRO A 18 8.54 14.64 -16.70
C PRO A 18 9.51 13.51 -16.33
N ASP A 19 10.57 13.85 -15.57
CA ASP A 19 11.50 12.84 -15.02
C ASP A 19 10.93 12.11 -13.80
N ILE A 20 10.04 12.77 -13.04
CA ILE A 20 9.53 12.29 -11.76
C ILE A 20 8.00 12.39 -11.72
N ILE A 21 7.36 11.36 -11.18
CA ILE A 21 5.94 11.39 -10.86
C ILE A 21 5.74 11.18 -9.35
N MET A 22 4.82 11.92 -8.74
CA MET A 22 4.37 11.69 -7.36
C MET A 22 2.89 11.30 -7.37
N VAL A 23 2.59 10.13 -6.82
CA VAL A 23 1.24 9.54 -6.92
C VAL A 23 1.08 8.41 -5.90
N THR A 24 -0.15 7.98 -5.60
CA THR A 24 -0.35 6.75 -4.83
C THR A 24 0.05 5.51 -5.64
N PRO A 25 0.64 4.48 -5.04
CA PRO A 25 1.13 3.31 -5.79
C PRO A 25 -0.01 2.57 -6.52
N SER A 26 -1.19 2.43 -5.91
CA SER A 26 -2.35 1.81 -6.56
C SER A 26 -2.84 2.59 -7.79
N TYR A 27 -2.80 3.94 -7.74
CA TYR A 27 -3.17 4.74 -8.91
C TYR A 27 -2.11 4.70 -10.01
N MET A 28 -0.82 4.55 -9.65
CA MET A 28 0.23 4.35 -10.65
C MET A 28 0.06 3.05 -11.42
N LEU A 29 -0.43 1.97 -10.79
CA LEU A 29 -0.80 0.76 -11.51
C LEU A 29 -1.91 1.00 -12.53
N ASN A 30 -2.92 1.82 -12.18
CA ASN A 30 -3.96 2.20 -13.14
C ASN A 30 -3.40 3.03 -14.31
N ILE A 31 -2.42 3.90 -14.05
CA ILE A 31 -1.72 4.64 -15.11
C ILE A 31 -0.92 3.68 -15.99
N ALA A 32 -0.24 2.68 -15.42
CA ALA A 32 0.49 1.67 -16.15
C ALA A 32 -0.43 0.82 -17.05
N GLU A 33 -1.59 0.38 -16.53
CA GLU A 33 -2.62 -0.29 -17.33
C GLU A 33 -3.08 0.56 -18.53
N GLU A 34 -3.27 1.86 -18.31
CA GLU A 34 -3.70 2.78 -19.36
C GLU A 34 -2.60 3.04 -20.41
N ILE A 35 -1.33 3.12 -20.00
CA ILE A 35 -0.17 3.21 -20.89
C ILE A 35 -0.15 1.99 -21.82
N GLU A 36 -0.26 0.79 -21.26
CA GLU A 36 -0.30 -0.46 -22.02
C GLU A 36 -1.52 -0.53 -22.95
N ARG A 37 -2.71 -0.14 -22.47
CA ARG A 37 -3.95 -0.10 -23.28
C ARG A 37 -3.84 0.83 -24.50
N GLN A 38 -3.09 1.93 -24.36
CA GLN A 38 -2.82 2.85 -25.47
C GLN A 38 -1.68 2.38 -26.38
N GLY A 39 -1.02 1.26 -26.09
CA GLY A 39 0.11 0.74 -26.87
C GLY A 39 1.36 1.62 -26.78
N ILE A 40 1.50 2.40 -25.69
CA ILE A 40 2.65 3.27 -25.46
C ILE A 40 3.78 2.43 -24.84
N ASP A 41 4.98 2.53 -25.41
CA ASP A 41 6.17 1.97 -24.80
C ASP A 41 6.56 2.83 -23.59
N PRO A 42 6.56 2.29 -22.35
CA PRO A 42 6.97 3.03 -21.16
C PRO A 42 8.38 3.63 -21.26
N GLN A 43 9.28 2.99 -22.01
CA GLN A 43 10.64 3.50 -22.25
C GLN A 43 10.66 4.76 -23.13
N SER A 44 9.57 5.05 -23.85
CA SER A 44 9.44 6.28 -24.63
C SER A 44 9.08 7.49 -23.77
N LEU A 45 8.72 7.27 -22.51
CA LEU A 45 8.47 8.33 -21.53
C LEU A 45 9.78 8.68 -20.81
N SER A 46 9.96 9.94 -20.41
CA SER A 46 11.16 10.40 -19.70
C SER A 46 11.17 10.05 -18.21
N LEU A 47 10.18 9.30 -17.71
CA LEU A 47 10.09 8.95 -16.30
C LEU A 47 11.30 8.13 -15.84
N ARG A 48 11.95 8.59 -14.78
CA ARG A 48 13.10 7.94 -14.14
C ARG A 48 12.80 7.46 -12.74
N ALA A 49 11.92 8.17 -12.03
CA ALA A 49 11.55 7.85 -10.66
C ALA A 49 10.06 8.12 -10.40
N GLY A 50 9.47 7.28 -9.56
CA GLY A 50 8.17 7.50 -8.95
C GLY A 50 8.31 7.65 -7.44
N ILE A 51 7.65 8.66 -6.86
CA ILE A 51 7.57 8.88 -5.43
C ILE A 51 6.16 8.45 -5.00
N PHE A 52 6.10 7.37 -4.22
CA PHE A 52 4.86 6.69 -3.88
C PHE A 52 4.59 6.76 -2.38
N GLY A 53 3.35 7.00 -1.99
CA GLY A 53 2.94 7.06 -0.59
C GLY A 53 1.45 7.28 -0.43
N ALA A 54 1.05 7.73 0.74
CA ALA A 54 -0.33 7.97 1.17
C ALA A 54 -1.18 6.70 1.38
N GLU A 55 -0.65 5.52 1.07
CA GLU A 55 -1.24 4.21 1.37
C GLU A 55 -0.12 3.21 1.68
N PRO A 56 -0.37 2.16 2.48
CA PRO A 56 0.58 1.07 2.67
C PRO A 56 0.81 0.33 1.35
N TRP A 57 2.06 0.02 1.02
CA TRP A 57 2.43 -0.76 -0.15
C TRP A 57 3.69 -1.59 0.11
N GLY A 58 3.94 -2.61 -0.67
CA GLY A 58 4.99 -3.59 -0.39
C GLY A 58 5.97 -3.82 -1.52
N GLY A 59 7.00 -4.63 -1.23
CA GLY A 59 8.06 -4.97 -2.19
C GLY A 59 7.55 -5.60 -3.48
N GLN A 60 6.46 -6.35 -3.44
CA GLN A 60 5.85 -6.94 -4.64
C GLN A 60 5.29 -5.87 -5.57
N MET A 61 4.53 -4.90 -5.02
CA MET A 61 4.00 -3.78 -5.79
C MET A 61 5.12 -2.88 -6.32
N ARG A 62 6.19 -2.68 -5.52
CA ARG A 62 7.40 -1.98 -5.96
C ARG A 62 7.99 -2.64 -7.20
N GLY A 63 8.25 -3.95 -7.10
CA GLY A 63 8.81 -4.71 -8.21
C GLY A 63 7.94 -4.65 -9.47
N GLU A 64 6.62 -4.71 -9.32
CA GLU A 64 5.68 -4.59 -10.44
C GLU A 64 5.74 -3.21 -11.10
N LEU A 65 5.73 -2.13 -10.30
CA LEU A 65 5.83 -0.76 -10.83
C LEU A 65 7.17 -0.53 -11.55
N GLU A 66 8.28 -0.97 -10.95
CA GLU A 66 9.61 -0.83 -11.54
C GLU A 66 9.75 -1.63 -12.84
N GLN A 67 9.23 -2.85 -12.87
CA GLN A 67 9.28 -3.71 -14.05
C GLN A 67 8.42 -3.18 -15.20
N ARG A 68 7.17 -2.75 -14.93
CA ARG A 68 6.25 -2.27 -15.97
C ARG A 68 6.64 -0.93 -16.55
N LEU A 69 7.24 -0.06 -15.75
CA LEU A 69 7.48 1.34 -16.14
C LEU A 69 8.95 1.69 -16.36
N GLY A 70 9.88 0.81 -15.96
CA GLY A 70 11.32 1.06 -16.06
C GLY A 70 11.85 2.18 -15.16
N ILE A 71 11.16 2.46 -14.04
CA ILE A 71 11.48 3.54 -13.12
C ILE A 71 12.06 3.02 -11.80
N LYS A 72 12.60 3.94 -10.97
CA LYS A 72 12.88 3.67 -9.56
C LYS A 72 11.65 4.06 -8.71
N ALA A 73 11.16 3.14 -7.89
CA ALA A 73 10.00 3.36 -7.04
C ALA A 73 10.43 3.67 -5.60
N LEU A 74 10.24 4.91 -5.16
CA LEU A 74 10.65 5.41 -3.86
C LEU A 74 9.46 5.56 -2.93
N ASP A 75 9.61 5.13 -1.69
CA ASP A 75 8.60 5.33 -0.65
C ASP A 75 8.74 6.71 0.00
N ILE A 76 7.60 7.39 0.18
CA ILE A 76 7.49 8.63 0.92
C ILE A 76 6.41 8.49 1.98
N TYR A 77 6.73 8.91 3.19
CA TYR A 77 5.82 8.95 4.30
C TYR A 77 5.52 10.39 4.74
N GLY A 78 4.26 10.67 4.97
CA GLY A 78 3.78 11.95 5.50
C GLY A 78 2.30 11.92 5.79
N LEU A 79 1.85 12.88 6.58
CA LEU A 79 0.45 13.07 6.96
C LEU A 79 0.17 14.56 7.09
N SER A 80 -1.04 14.99 6.70
CA SER A 80 -1.42 16.41 6.64
C SER A 80 -1.34 17.09 8.01
N GLU A 81 -1.59 16.35 9.09
CA GLU A 81 -1.58 16.84 10.45
C GLU A 81 -0.17 17.26 10.90
N VAL A 82 0.84 16.51 10.49
CA VAL A 82 2.25 16.78 10.82
C VAL A 82 2.92 17.58 9.72
N MET A 83 3.12 16.97 8.57
CA MET A 83 3.57 17.61 7.34
C MET A 83 3.35 16.67 6.14
N GLY A 84 2.55 17.06 5.21
CA GLY A 84 2.34 16.29 3.99
C GLY A 84 2.79 17.06 2.74
N PRO A 85 3.40 16.37 1.80
CA PRO A 85 4.11 15.10 1.92
C PRO A 85 5.53 15.33 2.42
N GLY A 86 6.11 14.38 3.15
CA GLY A 86 7.55 14.42 3.39
C GLY A 86 8.00 14.54 4.84
N VAL A 87 7.47 13.73 5.71
CA VAL A 87 8.06 13.47 7.05
C VAL A 87 9.28 12.55 6.92
N ALA A 88 9.21 11.58 6.01
CA ALA A 88 10.31 10.68 5.68
C ALA A 88 10.26 10.28 4.19
N MET A 89 11.40 9.98 3.60
CA MET A 89 11.49 9.56 2.19
C MET A 89 12.70 8.64 1.96
N GLU A 90 12.53 7.68 1.06
CA GLU A 90 13.64 6.85 0.56
C GLU A 90 14.58 7.63 -0.36
N HIS A 91 15.76 7.08 -0.55
CA HIS A 91 16.76 7.59 -1.46
C HIS A 91 16.93 6.67 -2.67
N LEU A 92 17.30 7.24 -3.81
CA LEU A 92 17.48 6.51 -5.07
C LEU A 92 18.53 5.39 -4.99
N ASP A 93 19.52 5.56 -4.11
CA ASP A 93 20.66 4.66 -3.96
C ASP A 93 20.40 3.48 -3.01
N THR A 94 19.45 3.57 -2.11
CA THR A 94 19.25 2.55 -1.07
C THR A 94 17.92 1.83 -1.11
N GLN A 95 16.78 2.51 -1.27
CA GLN A 95 15.42 1.94 -1.26
C GLN A 95 15.17 0.96 -0.09
N ASP A 96 15.67 1.30 1.09
CA ASP A 96 15.72 0.40 2.26
C ASP A 96 14.94 0.93 3.48
N GLY A 97 13.96 1.75 3.19
CA GLY A 97 13.06 2.42 4.13
C GLY A 97 13.28 3.93 4.18
N PRO A 98 12.17 4.69 4.35
CA PRO A 98 12.22 6.15 4.37
C PRO A 98 13.10 6.70 5.49
N THR A 99 14.06 7.55 5.15
CA THR A 99 14.84 8.33 6.12
C THR A 99 13.95 9.42 6.70
N LEU A 100 13.84 9.46 8.01
CA LEU A 100 13.01 10.41 8.75
C LEU A 100 13.79 11.70 9.00
N TRP A 101 13.18 12.85 8.72
CA TRP A 101 13.83 14.15 8.87
C TRP A 101 13.89 14.58 10.34
N GLU A 102 14.80 14.00 11.12
CA GLU A 102 14.89 14.18 12.58
C GLU A 102 15.28 15.61 13.01
N TYR A 103 15.73 16.47 12.09
CA TYR A 103 15.86 17.91 12.36
C TYR A 103 14.51 18.63 12.53
N HIS A 104 13.44 18.03 11.97
CA HIS A 104 12.11 18.61 11.97
C HIS A 104 11.11 17.79 12.79
N PHE A 105 11.38 16.50 13.00
CA PHE A 105 10.45 15.57 13.65
C PHE A 105 11.19 14.66 14.63
N TYR A 106 10.75 14.63 15.87
CA TYR A 106 11.22 13.67 16.86
C TYR A 106 10.31 12.44 16.84
N PRO A 107 10.81 11.25 16.44
CA PRO A 107 10.03 10.03 16.39
C PRO A 107 10.15 9.21 17.67
N GLU A 108 9.05 8.60 18.06
CA GLU A 108 8.97 7.56 19.09
C GLU A 108 8.17 6.38 18.51
N ILE A 109 8.49 5.17 18.93
CA ILE A 109 7.62 4.01 18.73
C ILE A 109 7.00 3.68 20.08
N ILE A 110 5.69 3.49 20.12
CA ILE A 110 4.97 3.14 21.34
C ILE A 110 4.20 1.83 21.16
N ASP A 111 3.98 1.14 22.26
CA ASP A 111 2.96 0.10 22.33
C ASP A 111 1.56 0.74 22.13
N PRO A 112 0.78 0.32 21.12
CA PRO A 112 -0.49 0.98 20.79
C PRO A 112 -1.56 0.85 21.89
N VAL A 113 -1.44 -0.14 22.79
CA VAL A 113 -2.39 -0.42 23.88
C VAL A 113 -1.99 0.32 25.15
N THR A 114 -0.75 0.16 25.60
CA THR A 114 -0.27 0.72 26.86
C THR A 114 0.25 2.15 26.74
N GLY A 115 0.66 2.58 25.53
CA GLY A 115 1.30 3.86 25.27
C GLY A 115 2.76 3.94 25.74
N ALA A 116 3.32 2.83 26.22
CA ALA A 116 4.72 2.76 26.64
C ALA A 116 5.66 2.93 25.44
N VAL A 117 6.72 3.71 25.62
CA VAL A 117 7.76 3.87 24.59
C VAL A 117 8.55 2.58 24.45
N LEU A 118 8.73 2.14 23.22
CA LEU A 118 9.48 0.94 22.84
C LEU A 118 10.88 1.31 22.35
N PRO A 119 11.88 0.47 22.59
CA PRO A 119 13.22 0.64 22.02
C PRO A 119 13.22 0.62 20.48
N ASP A 120 14.21 1.29 19.88
CA ASP A 120 14.45 1.23 18.44
C ASP A 120 14.55 -0.24 17.95
N GLY A 121 14.00 -0.52 16.80
CA GLY A 121 13.91 -1.87 16.24
C GLY A 121 12.70 -2.67 16.67
N GLN A 122 12.01 -2.31 17.75
CA GLN A 122 10.74 -2.92 18.14
C GLN A 122 9.58 -2.33 17.32
N PHE A 123 8.63 -3.19 17.00
CA PHE A 123 7.46 -2.86 16.20
C PHE A 123 6.35 -2.26 17.09
N GLY A 124 5.76 -1.15 16.68
CA GLY A 124 4.70 -0.47 17.40
C GLY A 124 4.09 0.68 16.61
N GLU A 125 3.38 1.57 17.28
CA GLU A 125 2.76 2.75 16.69
C GLU A 125 3.76 3.92 16.63
N LEU A 126 3.90 4.55 15.47
CA LEU A 126 4.71 5.75 15.29
C LEU A 126 4.05 6.95 15.96
N VAL A 127 4.83 7.66 16.75
CA VAL A 127 4.47 8.93 17.39
C VAL A 127 5.45 9.99 16.92
N LEU A 128 4.95 11.16 16.60
CA LEU A 128 5.77 12.27 16.09
C LEU A 128 5.58 13.53 16.93
N THR A 129 6.70 14.19 17.25
CA THR A 129 6.72 15.55 17.76
C THR A 129 7.38 16.46 16.73
N THR A 130 6.70 17.54 16.35
CA THR A 130 7.27 18.54 15.44
C THR A 130 8.22 19.47 16.19
N LEU A 131 9.41 19.70 15.64
CA LEU A 131 10.47 20.51 16.26
C LEU A 131 10.55 21.92 15.68
N SER A 132 10.19 22.08 14.39
CA SER A 132 10.34 23.34 13.66
C SER A 132 9.03 23.92 13.13
N LYS A 133 7.89 23.25 13.37
CA LYS A 133 6.59 23.69 12.87
C LYS A 133 5.99 24.76 13.82
N GLU A 134 5.84 25.97 13.33
CA GLU A 134 5.30 27.08 14.10
C GLU A 134 3.76 27.04 14.18
N ALA A 135 3.11 26.84 13.02
CA ALA A 135 1.66 26.74 12.96
C ALA A 135 1.21 25.31 13.28
N LEU A 136 0.31 25.16 14.26
CA LEU A 136 -0.21 23.89 14.72
C LEU A 136 0.93 22.90 15.12
N PRO A 137 1.77 23.25 16.10
CA PRO A 137 2.81 22.34 16.57
C PRO A 137 2.19 21.06 17.16
N MET A 138 2.70 19.92 16.74
CA MET A 138 2.25 18.61 17.23
C MET A 138 3.24 18.09 18.26
N VAL A 139 2.73 17.74 19.45
CA VAL A 139 3.53 17.16 20.53
C VAL A 139 3.01 15.75 20.79
N ARG A 140 3.88 14.75 20.60
CA ARG A 140 3.57 13.33 20.76
C ARG A 140 2.28 12.91 20.02
N TYR A 141 2.18 13.33 18.76
CA TYR A 141 1.03 12.99 17.92
C TYR A 141 1.04 11.51 17.57
N ARG A 142 0.01 10.78 17.96
CA ARG A 142 -0.18 9.36 17.63
C ARG A 142 -0.68 9.22 16.21
N THR A 143 0.18 8.74 15.29
CA THR A 143 -0.16 8.62 13.87
C THR A 143 -1.11 7.49 13.57
N ARG A 144 -1.19 6.49 14.45
CA ARG A 144 -1.84 5.18 14.27
C ARG A 144 -1.11 4.27 13.29
N ASP A 145 -0.09 4.74 12.61
CA ASP A 145 0.68 3.94 11.66
C ASP A 145 1.63 3.00 12.39
N LEU A 146 1.65 1.74 11.96
CA LEU A 146 2.43 0.68 12.59
C LEU A 146 3.73 0.46 11.82
N THR A 147 4.84 0.65 12.51
CA THR A 147 6.20 0.54 11.99
C THR A 147 7.21 0.32 13.13
N ARG A 148 8.50 0.43 12.82
CA ARG A 148 9.61 0.49 13.77
C ARG A 148 10.68 1.45 13.28
N LEU A 149 11.48 1.97 14.19
CA LEU A 149 12.66 2.75 13.85
C LEU A 149 13.83 1.83 13.54
N LEU A 150 14.52 2.12 12.44
CA LEU A 150 15.72 1.44 12.00
C LEU A 150 16.91 2.40 12.06
N PRO A 151 18.15 1.91 12.33
CA PRO A 151 19.32 2.76 12.29
C PRO A 151 19.52 3.39 10.90
N GLY A 152 20.19 4.53 10.85
CA GLY A 152 20.57 5.17 9.59
C GLY A 152 21.50 4.26 8.78
N ASN A 153 21.33 4.22 7.46
CA ASN A 153 22.20 3.48 6.56
C ASN A 153 23.20 4.45 5.90
N GLY A 154 24.35 4.63 6.53
CA GLY A 154 25.35 5.61 6.09
C GLY A 154 24.94 7.08 6.28
N ARG A 155 23.78 7.34 6.89
CA ARG A 155 23.24 8.66 7.23
C ARG A 155 23.02 8.77 8.73
N ALA A 156 23.10 9.97 9.29
CA ALA A 156 22.94 10.19 10.72
C ALA A 156 21.48 9.97 11.21
N MET A 157 20.50 10.30 10.35
CA MET A 157 19.08 10.19 10.70
C MET A 157 18.60 8.74 10.58
N ARG A 158 17.71 8.34 11.50
CA ARG A 158 17.06 7.03 11.50
C ARG A 158 16.09 6.91 10.33
N ARG A 159 15.74 5.68 10.03
CA ARG A 159 14.74 5.32 9.02
C ARG A 159 13.52 4.73 9.71
N ILE A 160 12.38 4.79 9.07
CA ILE A 160 11.23 3.97 9.41
C ILE A 160 11.20 2.72 8.52
N ASP A 161 10.80 1.61 9.10
CA ASP A 161 10.45 0.43 8.31
C ASP A 161 9.15 0.68 7.54
N ARG A 162 8.82 -0.18 6.61
CA ARG A 162 7.57 -0.11 5.87
C ARG A 162 6.37 0.00 6.83
N ILE A 163 5.45 0.92 6.55
CA ILE A 163 4.17 0.97 7.24
C ILE A 163 3.38 -0.30 6.88
N THR A 164 3.08 -1.12 7.88
CA THR A 164 2.36 -2.39 7.68
C THR A 164 0.85 -2.22 7.72
N GLY A 165 0.38 -1.08 8.20
CA GLY A 165 -1.03 -0.74 8.33
C GLY A 165 -1.22 0.28 9.45
N ARG A 166 -2.47 0.54 9.79
CA ARG A 166 -2.85 1.41 10.90
C ARG A 166 -3.45 0.60 12.03
N SER A 167 -3.23 1.01 13.26
CA SER A 167 -3.83 0.36 14.44
C SER A 167 -5.36 0.47 14.46
N ASP A 168 -5.93 1.47 13.77
CA ASP A 168 -7.37 1.70 13.64
C ASP A 168 -7.99 1.08 12.36
N ASP A 169 -7.19 0.67 11.37
CA ASP A 169 -7.64 -0.06 10.16
C ASP A 169 -7.55 -1.59 10.33
N MET A 170 -7.10 -2.03 11.49
CA MET A 170 -6.98 -3.44 11.81
C MET A 170 -8.38 -4.09 11.90
N LEU A 171 -8.56 -5.14 11.12
CA LEU A 171 -9.76 -5.96 11.17
C LEU A 171 -9.57 -7.05 12.23
N ILE A 172 -10.52 -7.17 13.16
CA ILE A 172 -10.55 -8.31 14.08
C ILE A 172 -11.53 -9.34 13.49
N ILE A 173 -11.00 -10.46 13.02
CA ILE A 173 -11.78 -11.54 12.41
C ILE A 173 -11.58 -12.81 13.24
N ARG A 174 -12.59 -13.26 13.92
CA ARG A 174 -12.54 -14.46 14.79
C ARG A 174 -11.37 -14.44 15.79
N GLY A 175 -11.09 -13.25 16.38
CA GLY A 175 -10.00 -13.05 17.34
C GLY A 175 -8.60 -12.92 16.73
N VAL A 176 -8.47 -12.92 15.40
CA VAL A 176 -7.21 -12.68 14.70
C VAL A 176 -7.16 -11.25 14.20
N ASN A 177 -6.04 -10.57 14.45
CA ASN A 177 -5.76 -9.24 13.92
C ASN A 177 -5.31 -9.35 12.46
N VAL A 178 -6.07 -8.77 11.55
CA VAL A 178 -5.84 -8.86 10.10
C VAL A 178 -5.65 -7.46 9.55
N PHE A 179 -4.54 -7.24 8.86
CA PHE A 179 -4.28 -6.02 8.11
C PHE A 179 -4.52 -6.26 6.61
N PRO A 180 -5.23 -5.37 5.91
CA PRO A 180 -5.45 -5.48 4.46
C PRO A 180 -4.16 -5.67 3.67
N SER A 181 -3.08 -5.00 4.06
CA SER A 181 -1.75 -5.11 3.45
C SER A 181 -1.14 -6.51 3.52
N GLN A 182 -1.46 -7.30 4.55
CA GLN A 182 -1.00 -8.70 4.65
C GLN A 182 -1.67 -9.59 3.59
N ILE A 183 -2.95 -9.33 3.31
CA ILE A 183 -3.68 -10.07 2.27
C ILE A 183 -3.19 -9.66 0.88
N GLU A 184 -2.99 -8.37 0.66
CA GLU A 184 -2.41 -7.84 -0.57
C GLU A 184 -1.04 -8.46 -0.89
N GLU A 185 -0.17 -8.57 0.11
CA GLU A 185 1.14 -9.20 -0.05
C GLU A 185 1.03 -10.65 -0.54
N GLN A 186 0.06 -11.43 -0.04
CA GLN A 186 -0.15 -12.81 -0.51
C GLN A 186 -0.76 -12.84 -1.91
N LEU A 187 -1.68 -11.93 -2.21
CA LEU A 187 -2.28 -11.80 -3.54
C LEU A 187 -1.21 -11.54 -4.61
N LEU A 188 -0.33 -10.58 -4.36
CA LEU A 188 0.70 -10.14 -5.32
C LEU A 188 1.82 -11.18 -5.55
N LYS A 189 1.98 -12.18 -4.66
CA LYS A 189 2.87 -13.32 -4.91
C LYS A 189 2.36 -14.25 -5.99
N LEU A 190 1.08 -14.19 -6.31
CA LEU A 190 0.43 -15.02 -7.34
C LEU A 190 0.22 -14.17 -8.61
N LEU A 191 1.17 -14.24 -9.53
CA LEU A 191 1.23 -13.38 -10.74
C LEU A 191 0.00 -13.46 -11.64
N MET A 192 -0.86 -14.44 -11.46
CA MET A 192 -2.10 -14.58 -12.22
C MET A 192 -3.20 -13.60 -11.78
N PHE A 193 -3.14 -13.08 -10.56
CA PHE A 193 -4.11 -12.13 -10.08
C PHE A 193 -3.70 -10.69 -10.38
N SER A 194 -4.69 -9.87 -10.68
CA SER A 194 -4.55 -8.40 -10.72
C SER A 194 -4.26 -7.86 -9.31
N PRO A 195 -3.53 -6.76 -9.18
CA PRO A 195 -3.34 -6.07 -7.90
C PRO A 195 -4.62 -5.44 -7.33
N VAL A 196 -5.69 -5.41 -8.12
CA VAL A 196 -6.98 -4.86 -7.70
C VAL A 196 -7.76 -5.91 -6.91
N TYR A 197 -8.12 -5.56 -5.67
CA TYR A 197 -8.86 -6.45 -4.78
C TYR A 197 -9.81 -5.67 -3.86
N GLN A 198 -10.77 -6.38 -3.25
CA GLN A 198 -11.62 -5.86 -2.19
C GLN A 198 -11.78 -6.92 -1.09
N LEU A 199 -11.86 -6.46 0.15
CA LEU A 199 -12.08 -7.27 1.34
C LEU A 199 -13.49 -7.00 1.85
N HIS A 200 -14.36 -7.99 1.80
CA HIS A 200 -15.69 -7.89 2.35
C HIS A 200 -15.77 -8.64 3.67
N VAL A 201 -16.01 -7.90 4.74
CA VAL A 201 -16.21 -8.46 6.08
C VAL A 201 -17.70 -8.54 6.36
N SER A 202 -18.19 -9.74 6.60
CA SER A 202 -19.60 -9.99 6.90
C SER A 202 -19.73 -10.86 8.14
N ARG A 203 -20.98 -11.05 8.62
CA ARG A 203 -21.26 -11.94 9.73
C ARG A 203 -22.24 -13.02 9.30
N GLN A 204 -21.88 -14.27 9.52
CA GLN A 204 -22.74 -15.43 9.30
C GLN A 204 -23.02 -16.11 10.65
N GLY A 205 -24.24 -15.97 11.14
CA GLY A 205 -24.57 -16.35 12.52
C GLY A 205 -23.73 -15.56 13.52
N ASN A 206 -22.92 -16.26 14.33
CA ASN A 206 -22.05 -15.63 15.32
C ASN A 206 -20.58 -15.50 14.85
N LEU A 207 -20.29 -15.86 13.61
CA LEU A 207 -18.91 -15.86 13.11
C LEU A 207 -18.69 -14.77 12.05
N ASP A 208 -17.62 -14.04 12.20
CA ASP A 208 -17.16 -13.11 11.17
C ASP A 208 -16.53 -13.89 10.01
N VAL A 209 -16.90 -13.51 8.79
CA VAL A 209 -16.41 -14.11 7.55
C VAL A 209 -15.72 -13.03 6.73
N LEU A 210 -14.53 -13.36 6.22
CA LEU A 210 -13.79 -12.53 5.29
C LEU A 210 -13.84 -13.15 3.90
N ALA A 211 -14.38 -12.39 2.94
CA ALA A 211 -14.30 -12.69 1.52
C ALA A 211 -13.29 -11.78 0.86
N VAL A 212 -12.41 -12.35 0.03
CA VAL A 212 -11.43 -11.63 -0.77
C VAL A 212 -11.86 -11.68 -2.22
N HIS A 213 -12.26 -10.53 -2.75
CA HIS A 213 -12.68 -10.35 -4.12
C HIS A 213 -11.46 -9.99 -4.96
N VAL A 214 -11.19 -10.73 -6.02
CA VAL A 214 -10.00 -10.60 -6.86
C VAL A 214 -10.38 -10.71 -8.35
N GLU A 215 -9.50 -10.21 -9.21
CA GLU A 215 -9.58 -10.39 -10.67
C GLU A 215 -8.35 -11.13 -11.18
N LEU A 216 -8.48 -11.86 -12.29
CA LEU A 216 -7.31 -12.31 -13.05
C LEU A 216 -6.71 -11.13 -13.84
N ARG A 217 -5.42 -11.22 -14.11
CA ARG A 217 -4.79 -10.35 -15.11
C ARG A 217 -5.31 -10.72 -16.52
N PRO A 218 -5.38 -9.74 -17.44
CA PRO A 218 -5.89 -9.98 -18.80
C PRO A 218 -5.20 -11.16 -19.51
N GLU A 219 -3.89 -11.32 -19.34
CA GLU A 219 -3.10 -12.42 -19.92
C GLU A 219 -3.46 -13.80 -19.38
N HIS A 220 -4.13 -13.85 -18.22
CA HIS A 220 -4.60 -15.09 -17.57
C HIS A 220 -6.11 -15.30 -17.69
N SER A 221 -6.83 -14.48 -18.47
CA SER A 221 -8.29 -14.57 -18.66
C SER A 221 -8.74 -15.86 -19.32
N GLY A 222 -7.87 -16.55 -20.06
CA GLY A 222 -8.14 -17.82 -20.73
C GLY A 222 -7.99 -19.08 -19.87
N LEU A 223 -7.73 -18.95 -18.56
CA LEU A 223 -7.61 -20.10 -17.66
C LEU A 223 -8.93 -20.88 -17.57
N SER A 224 -8.83 -22.22 -17.60
CA SER A 224 -9.98 -23.10 -17.38
C SER A 224 -10.55 -22.94 -15.98
N ALA A 225 -11.82 -23.30 -15.78
CA ALA A 225 -12.48 -23.25 -14.46
C ALA A 225 -11.69 -24.00 -13.38
N GLN A 226 -11.09 -25.14 -13.75
CA GLN A 226 -10.25 -25.93 -12.82
C GLN A 226 -8.97 -25.17 -12.41
N GLN A 227 -8.32 -24.48 -13.34
CA GLN A 227 -7.13 -23.67 -13.07
C GLN A 227 -7.48 -22.45 -12.21
N GLN A 228 -8.60 -21.78 -12.51
CA GLN A 228 -9.12 -20.67 -11.70
C GLN A 228 -9.41 -21.10 -10.28
N GLN A 229 -10.07 -22.25 -10.10
CA GLN A 229 -10.35 -22.81 -8.77
C GLN A 229 -9.07 -23.14 -8.01
N ALA A 230 -8.08 -23.75 -8.68
CA ALA A 230 -6.78 -24.06 -8.07
C ALA A 230 -6.06 -22.79 -7.60
N ALA A 231 -6.08 -21.72 -8.41
CA ALA A 231 -5.52 -20.41 -8.05
C ALA A 231 -6.20 -19.81 -6.82
N CYS A 232 -7.52 -19.83 -6.75
CA CYS A 232 -8.28 -19.36 -5.59
C CYS A 232 -7.96 -20.19 -4.32
N GLN A 233 -7.85 -21.50 -4.46
CA GLN A 233 -7.46 -22.39 -3.33
C GLN A 233 -6.04 -22.07 -2.86
N GLN A 234 -5.11 -21.83 -3.77
CA GLN A 234 -3.73 -21.47 -3.45
C GLN A 234 -3.68 -20.14 -2.69
N LEU A 235 -4.40 -19.10 -3.14
CA LEU A 235 -4.47 -17.81 -2.44
C LEU A 235 -5.07 -17.98 -1.04
N SER A 236 -6.19 -18.69 -0.92
CA SER A 236 -6.84 -18.96 0.38
C SER A 236 -5.90 -19.71 1.34
N HIS A 237 -5.14 -20.67 0.82
CA HIS A 237 -4.14 -21.39 1.60
C HIS A 237 -3.00 -20.48 2.08
N GLN A 238 -2.44 -19.64 1.21
CA GLN A 238 -1.39 -18.68 1.57
C GLN A 238 -1.87 -17.69 2.64
N ILE A 239 -3.08 -17.14 2.49
CA ILE A 239 -3.68 -16.27 3.51
C ILE A 239 -3.82 -17.02 4.83
N LYS A 240 -4.30 -18.27 4.82
CA LYS A 240 -4.42 -19.05 6.04
C LYS A 240 -3.08 -19.32 6.72
N VAL A 241 -2.03 -19.60 5.96
CA VAL A 241 -0.68 -19.88 6.51
C VAL A 241 -0.03 -18.62 7.06
N HIS A 242 -0.12 -17.49 6.34
CA HIS A 242 0.65 -16.29 6.69
C HIS A 242 -0.14 -15.29 7.54
N VAL A 243 -1.46 -15.25 7.42
CA VAL A 243 -2.32 -14.30 8.17
C VAL A 243 -3.10 -15.00 9.30
N GLY A 244 -3.24 -16.32 9.23
CA GLY A 244 -3.86 -17.14 10.27
C GLY A 244 -5.38 -17.25 10.17
N ILE A 245 -6.02 -16.79 9.07
CA ILE A 245 -7.46 -16.85 8.89
C ILE A 245 -7.85 -17.62 7.61
N SER A 246 -8.99 -18.30 7.67
CA SER A 246 -9.62 -18.90 6.49
C SER A 246 -10.49 -17.84 5.80
N THR A 247 -10.33 -17.72 4.48
CA THR A 247 -11.04 -16.75 3.64
C THR A 247 -11.75 -17.42 2.50
N HIS A 248 -12.81 -16.79 2.00
CA HIS A 248 -13.45 -17.14 0.74
C HIS A 248 -12.90 -16.25 -0.38
N ILE A 249 -12.32 -16.87 -1.41
CA ILE A 249 -11.85 -16.12 -2.57
C ILE A 249 -12.97 -16.05 -3.58
N GLN A 250 -13.33 -14.84 -4.00
CA GLN A 250 -14.33 -14.57 -5.04
C GLN A 250 -13.62 -13.99 -6.26
N LEU A 251 -13.60 -14.78 -7.34
CA LEU A 251 -12.99 -14.38 -8.59
C LEU A 251 -14.00 -13.61 -9.44
N HIS A 252 -13.59 -12.46 -9.97
CA HIS A 252 -14.34 -11.61 -10.85
C HIS A 252 -13.71 -11.54 -12.25
N PRO A 253 -14.50 -11.26 -13.29
CA PRO A 253 -13.96 -10.92 -14.61
C PRO A 253 -13.03 -9.70 -14.55
N CYS A 254 -12.07 -9.63 -15.47
CA CYS A 254 -11.17 -8.48 -15.56
C CYS A 254 -11.95 -7.16 -15.66
N HIS A 255 -11.43 -6.12 -15.02
CA HIS A 255 -12.01 -4.76 -15.01
C HIS A 255 -13.43 -4.64 -14.42
N THR A 256 -13.85 -5.58 -13.56
CA THR A 256 -15.15 -5.55 -12.87
C THR A 256 -15.08 -4.81 -11.53
N LEU A 257 -13.99 -5.00 -10.77
CA LEU A 257 -13.81 -4.33 -9.48
C LEU A 257 -13.49 -2.86 -9.70
N LYS A 258 -13.99 -2.02 -8.79
CA LYS A 258 -13.75 -0.58 -8.85
C LYS A 258 -12.25 -0.30 -8.67
N ARG A 259 -11.68 0.49 -9.59
CA ARG A 259 -10.29 0.98 -9.51
C ARG A 259 -10.20 2.14 -8.51
N SER A 260 -9.07 2.21 -7.81
CA SER A 260 -8.77 3.34 -6.95
C SER A 260 -8.56 4.61 -7.79
N GLU A 261 -9.22 5.70 -7.40
CA GLU A 261 -9.01 7.04 -7.95
C GLU A 261 -8.20 7.94 -7.00
N GLY A 262 -7.61 7.35 -5.97
CA GLY A 262 -6.86 8.00 -4.91
C GLY A 262 -6.34 6.96 -3.91
N LYS A 263 -6.63 7.12 -2.62
CA LYS A 263 -6.34 6.09 -1.61
C LYS A 263 -7.19 4.84 -1.85
N ALA A 264 -6.57 3.68 -1.77
CA ALA A 264 -7.26 2.41 -1.89
C ALA A 264 -8.21 2.19 -0.71
N GLY A 265 -9.52 2.22 -0.96
CA GLY A 265 -10.57 1.81 -0.01
C GLY A 265 -10.93 0.36 -0.22
N ASN A 266 -10.01 -0.56 0.11
CA ASN A 266 -10.15 -1.97 -0.23
C ASN A 266 -11.04 -2.75 0.74
N VAL A 267 -11.51 -2.15 1.84
CA VAL A 267 -12.31 -2.82 2.87
C VAL A 267 -13.76 -2.35 2.85
N ILE A 268 -14.68 -3.32 2.77
CA ILE A 268 -16.12 -3.12 2.88
C ILE A 268 -16.60 -3.92 4.10
N ASP A 269 -16.84 -3.23 5.22
CA ASP A 269 -17.33 -3.87 6.45
C ASP A 269 -18.86 -3.86 6.48
N LEU A 270 -19.45 -4.99 6.10
CA LEU A 270 -20.90 -5.21 6.07
C LEU A 270 -21.50 -5.54 7.45
N ARG A 271 -20.67 -5.74 8.50
CA ARG A 271 -21.14 -6.01 9.86
C ARG A 271 -21.82 -4.79 10.50
N ARG A 272 -21.51 -3.59 9.99
CA ARG A 272 -22.00 -2.30 10.50
C ARG A 272 -23.17 -1.73 9.71
N GLN A 273 -23.65 -2.44 8.68
CA GLN A 273 -24.85 -2.00 7.96
C GLN A 273 -26.08 -2.40 8.78
N PRO A 274 -27.02 -1.45 9.03
CA PRO A 274 -28.24 -1.71 9.80
C PRO A 274 -29.15 -2.71 9.13
#